data_eaaf3b02b6e1131a027cdc3e9ee9d6cd
#
_entry.id   eaaf3b02b6e1131a027cdc3e9ee9d6cd
#
_cell.length_a   1.000
_cell.length_b   1.000
_cell.length_c   1.000
_cell.angle_alpha   90.00
_cell.angle_beta   90.00
_cell.angle_gamma   90.00
#
_symmetry.space_group_name_H-M   'P 1'
#
loop_
_entity.id
_entity.type
_entity.pdbx_description
1 polymer ?
#
loop_
_entity_poly.entity_id
_entity_poly.type
_entity_poly.pdbx_seq_one_letter_code
_entity_poly.pdbx_strand_id
1 'polypeptide(L)'
;ERVSARLGDVLSQLYLASSALKRYQDEGRQQADLPLLHWALQDAMFKAQEAIDELLRNFPNRWIGLALRVIVLPLGRDMKRPSDKLDSQVARLLQTPSATRDRLAEGQYLTREGGNPFGLLEQALDDVLTAEPLFDKVCKAEGRKRPFTQLDKVADAGLALGVINQTEADLLHRAEESRLRTINVDDFDPIDLVANKALFEASAYHRAA
;
A
#
# COMPACT_ATOMS: atom_id res chain seq x y z
N GLU A 1 -4.61 32.05 12.10
CA GLU A 1 -3.86 30.78 12.19
C GLU A 1 -4.49 29.68 11.30
N ARG A 2 -5.77 29.33 11.46
CA ARG A 2 -6.45 28.31 10.65
C ARG A 2 -6.58 28.67 9.16
N VAL A 3 -6.76 29.94 8.82
CA VAL A 3 -6.79 30.42 7.43
C VAL A 3 -5.44 30.19 6.76
N SER A 4 -4.35 30.58 7.45
CA SER A 4 -2.99 30.38 6.95
C SER A 4 -2.65 28.90 6.79
N ALA A 5 -3.09 28.04 7.71
CA ALA A 5 -2.89 26.60 7.63
C ALA A 5 -3.55 26.04 6.37
N ARG A 6 -4.82 26.34 6.10
CA ARG A 6 -5.53 25.88 4.88
C ARG A 6 -4.90 26.38 3.59
N LEU A 7 -4.41 27.63 3.58
CA LEU A 7 -3.66 28.15 2.43
C LEU A 7 -2.31 27.42 2.26
N GLY A 8 -1.67 27.06 3.36
CA GLY A 8 -0.48 26.21 3.37
C GLY A 8 -0.76 24.83 2.78
N ASP A 9 -1.90 24.23 3.10
CA ASP A 9 -2.32 22.94 2.54
C ASP A 9 -2.54 23.04 1.02
N VAL A 10 -3.21 24.10 0.54
CA VAL A 10 -3.36 24.35 -0.92
C VAL A 10 -2.00 24.46 -1.59
N LEU A 11 -1.10 25.28 -1.04
CA LEU A 11 0.24 25.47 -1.60
C LEU A 11 1.01 24.12 -1.65
N SER A 12 0.93 23.33 -0.58
CA SER A 12 1.58 22.03 -0.50
C SER A 12 1.06 21.07 -1.57
N GLN A 13 -0.25 21.00 -1.78
CA GLN A 13 -0.83 20.14 -2.82
C GLN A 13 -0.45 20.60 -4.22
N LEU A 14 -0.44 21.90 -4.50
CA LEU A 14 0.02 22.44 -5.79
C LEU A 14 1.51 22.16 -6.04
N TYR A 15 2.33 22.27 -4.99
CA TYR A 15 3.75 21.92 -5.07
C TYR A 15 3.95 20.44 -5.38
N LEU A 16 3.23 19.55 -4.71
CA LEU A 16 3.28 18.11 -4.96
C LEU A 16 2.83 17.77 -6.38
N ALA A 17 1.75 18.36 -6.85
CA ALA A 17 1.27 18.19 -8.23
C ALA A 17 2.31 18.65 -9.26
N SER A 18 2.91 19.82 -9.05
CA SER A 18 3.95 20.36 -9.92
C SER A 18 5.21 19.50 -9.93
N SER A 19 5.60 18.96 -8.75
CA SER A 19 6.75 18.07 -8.61
C SER A 19 6.53 16.74 -9.33
N ALA A 20 5.33 16.15 -9.20
CA ALA A 20 4.98 14.92 -9.92
C ALA A 20 5.01 15.13 -11.45
N LEU A 21 4.46 16.24 -11.94
CA LEU A 21 4.49 16.58 -13.35
C LEU A 21 5.92 16.83 -13.85
N LYS A 22 6.73 17.55 -13.07
CA LYS A 22 8.13 17.83 -13.40
C LYS A 22 8.93 16.53 -13.48
N ARG A 23 8.79 15.64 -12.50
CA ARG A 23 9.42 14.33 -12.51
C ARG A 23 9.06 13.53 -13.76
N TYR A 24 7.78 13.44 -14.08
CA TYR A 24 7.32 12.77 -15.29
C TYR A 24 7.96 13.33 -16.57
N GLN A 25 8.13 14.65 -16.65
CA GLN A 25 8.79 15.29 -17.79
C GLN A 25 10.29 14.97 -17.85
N ASP A 26 10.98 15.03 -16.71
CA ASP A 26 12.43 14.78 -16.63
C ASP A 26 12.77 13.30 -16.90
N GLU A 27 11.90 12.37 -16.51
CA GLU A 27 12.05 10.93 -16.78
C GLU A 27 11.63 10.53 -18.21
N GLY A 28 11.41 11.50 -19.10
CA GLY A 28 11.17 11.25 -20.52
C GLY A 28 9.73 10.91 -20.89
N ARG A 29 8.74 11.30 -20.07
CA ARG A 29 7.30 11.15 -20.33
C ARG A 29 6.88 9.73 -20.68
N GLN A 30 7.27 8.78 -19.87
CA GLN A 30 7.00 7.36 -20.09
C GLN A 30 5.49 7.08 -20.03
N GLN A 31 4.95 6.47 -21.09
CA GLN A 31 3.51 6.13 -21.15
C GLN A 31 3.06 5.21 -20.02
N ALA A 32 3.94 4.31 -19.58
CA ALA A 32 3.66 3.39 -18.47
C ALA A 32 3.42 4.11 -17.13
N ASP A 33 3.97 5.32 -16.95
CA ASP A 33 3.88 6.09 -15.72
C ASP A 33 2.62 6.99 -15.65
N LEU A 34 1.86 7.11 -16.76
CA LEU A 34 0.66 7.94 -16.81
C LEU A 34 -0.38 7.64 -15.73
N PRO A 35 -0.68 6.38 -15.37
CA PRO A 35 -1.62 6.11 -14.29
C PRO A 35 -1.18 6.70 -12.94
N LEU A 36 0.12 6.62 -12.63
CA LEU A 36 0.70 7.21 -11.42
C LEU A 36 0.58 8.73 -11.44
N LEU A 37 0.94 9.36 -12.56
CA LEU A 37 0.83 10.82 -12.72
C LEU A 37 -0.63 11.27 -12.59
N HIS A 38 -1.56 10.63 -13.28
CA HIS A 38 -2.98 10.97 -13.22
C HIS A 38 -3.53 10.84 -11.81
N TRP A 39 -3.15 9.76 -11.11
CA TRP A 39 -3.54 9.56 -9.73
C TRP A 39 -3.03 10.67 -8.82
N ALA A 40 -1.73 10.97 -8.89
CA ALA A 40 -1.11 12.00 -8.08
C ALA A 40 -1.70 13.39 -8.31
N LEU A 41 -1.96 13.75 -9.58
CA LEU A 41 -2.56 15.04 -9.93
C LEU A 41 -4.02 15.12 -9.47
N GLN A 42 -4.83 14.08 -9.70
CA GLN A 42 -6.23 14.06 -9.28
C GLN A 42 -6.37 14.16 -7.76
N ASP A 43 -5.58 13.39 -7.00
CA ASP A 43 -5.60 13.42 -5.53
C ASP A 43 -5.17 14.80 -4.98
N ALA A 44 -4.07 15.34 -5.51
CA ALA A 44 -3.57 16.65 -5.09
C ALA A 44 -4.57 17.78 -5.40
N MET A 45 -5.16 17.79 -6.60
CA MET A 45 -6.14 18.81 -6.99
C MET A 45 -7.43 18.69 -6.19
N PHE A 46 -7.89 17.46 -5.92
CA PHE A 46 -9.03 17.22 -5.04
C PHE A 46 -8.79 17.76 -3.62
N LYS A 47 -7.64 17.46 -3.02
CA LYS A 47 -7.26 17.95 -1.68
C LYS A 47 -7.09 19.46 -1.63
N ALA A 48 -6.50 20.06 -2.66
CA ALA A 48 -6.40 21.51 -2.76
C ALA A 48 -7.78 22.16 -2.81
N GLN A 49 -8.72 21.61 -3.59
CA GLN A 49 -10.09 22.11 -3.65
C GLN A 49 -10.83 21.93 -2.31
N GLU A 50 -10.63 20.84 -1.58
CA GLU A 50 -11.19 20.65 -0.24
C GLU A 50 -10.68 21.73 0.72
N ALA A 51 -9.38 22.00 0.74
CA ALA A 51 -8.78 23.02 1.60
C ALA A 51 -9.31 24.44 1.27
N ILE A 52 -9.49 24.76 -0.03
CA ILE A 52 -10.12 26.02 -0.46
C ILE A 52 -11.58 26.11 -0.01
N ASP A 53 -12.38 25.05 -0.21
CA ASP A 53 -13.77 25.02 0.22
C ASP A 53 -13.92 25.20 1.73
N GLU A 54 -13.08 24.52 2.51
CA GLU A 54 -13.04 24.69 3.95
C GLU A 54 -12.63 26.10 4.38
N LEU A 55 -11.68 26.72 3.69
CA LEU A 55 -11.28 28.10 3.94
C LEU A 55 -12.44 29.06 3.72
N LEU A 56 -13.13 28.92 2.59
CA LEU A 56 -14.23 29.81 2.20
C LEU A 56 -15.45 29.63 3.12
N ARG A 57 -15.80 28.41 3.54
CA ARG A 57 -16.89 28.12 4.49
C ARG A 57 -16.61 28.68 5.89
N ASN A 58 -15.37 28.73 6.29
CA ASN A 58 -14.96 29.19 7.62
C ASN A 58 -14.34 30.61 7.58
N PHE A 59 -14.62 31.38 6.52
CA PHE A 59 -14.12 32.74 6.41
C PHE A 59 -14.70 33.63 7.52
N PRO A 60 -13.91 34.51 8.15
CA PRO A 60 -14.38 35.32 9.29
C PRO A 60 -15.63 36.13 9.00
N ASN A 61 -15.74 36.70 7.78
CA ASN A 61 -16.93 37.37 7.33
C ASN A 61 -17.70 36.45 6.34
N ARG A 62 -18.88 35.99 6.78
CA ARG A 62 -19.73 35.06 6.03
C ARG A 62 -20.11 35.55 4.63
N TRP A 63 -20.39 36.83 4.49
CA TRP A 63 -20.81 37.42 3.21
C TRP A 63 -19.64 37.48 2.22
N ILE A 64 -18.45 37.87 2.71
CA ILE A 64 -17.24 37.85 1.89
C ILE A 64 -16.89 36.40 1.52
N GLY A 65 -16.98 35.45 2.45
CA GLY A 65 -16.76 34.03 2.15
C GLY A 65 -17.70 33.49 1.07
N LEU A 66 -18.99 33.86 1.10
CA LEU A 66 -19.95 33.47 0.09
C LEU A 66 -19.63 34.10 -1.29
N ALA A 67 -19.32 35.38 -1.33
CA ALA A 67 -18.92 36.06 -2.57
C ALA A 67 -17.65 35.46 -3.18
N LEU A 68 -16.63 35.22 -2.36
CA LEU A 68 -15.40 34.55 -2.79
C LEU A 68 -15.66 33.13 -3.29
N ARG A 69 -16.57 32.40 -2.65
CA ARG A 69 -16.94 31.05 -3.09
C ARG A 69 -17.48 31.02 -4.51
N VAL A 70 -18.34 31.95 -4.87
CA VAL A 70 -18.89 32.07 -6.24
C VAL A 70 -17.80 32.41 -7.26
N ILE A 71 -16.83 33.24 -6.85
CA ILE A 71 -15.72 33.63 -7.75
C ILE A 71 -14.70 32.49 -7.90
N VAL A 72 -14.31 31.84 -6.82
CA VAL A 72 -13.21 30.84 -6.80
C VAL A 72 -13.73 29.46 -7.20
N LEU A 73 -14.95 29.11 -6.87
CA LEU A 73 -15.58 27.82 -7.19
C LEU A 73 -16.91 28.05 -7.95
N PRO A 74 -16.88 28.66 -9.15
CA PRO A 74 -18.12 29.02 -9.88
C PRO A 74 -18.95 27.80 -10.28
N LEU A 75 -18.32 26.65 -10.54
CA LEU A 75 -18.95 25.37 -10.84
C LEU A 75 -19.13 24.47 -9.59
N GLY A 76 -18.84 25.01 -8.41
CA GLY A 76 -18.82 24.25 -7.17
C GLY A 76 -17.57 23.37 -7.07
N ARG A 77 -17.72 22.20 -6.41
CA ARG A 77 -16.64 21.21 -6.23
C ARG A 77 -16.68 20.22 -7.40
N ASP A 78 -15.89 20.46 -8.42
CA ASP A 78 -15.82 19.67 -9.65
C ASP A 78 -14.66 18.66 -9.67
N MET A 79 -13.60 18.88 -8.85
CA MET A 79 -12.51 17.94 -8.72
C MET A 79 -12.96 16.69 -7.97
N LYS A 80 -12.62 15.54 -8.52
CA LYS A 80 -12.98 14.23 -7.97
C LYS A 80 -11.73 13.49 -7.53
N ARG A 81 -11.89 12.63 -6.51
CA ARG A 81 -10.85 11.67 -6.11
C ARG A 81 -10.54 10.71 -7.26
N PRO A 82 -9.32 10.14 -7.28
CA PRO A 82 -9.03 9.03 -8.18
C PRO A 82 -10.12 7.96 -8.12
N SER A 83 -10.40 7.35 -9.26
CA SER A 83 -11.39 6.28 -9.33
C SER A 83 -10.78 4.94 -8.91
N ASP A 84 -11.61 4.00 -8.42
CA ASP A 84 -11.20 2.63 -8.08
C ASP A 84 -10.48 1.93 -9.23
N LYS A 85 -10.87 2.26 -10.49
CA LYS A 85 -10.19 1.73 -11.67
C LYS A 85 -8.76 2.26 -11.75
N LEU A 86 -8.54 3.54 -11.50
CA LEU A 86 -7.21 4.15 -11.51
C LEU A 86 -6.38 3.64 -10.32
N ASP A 87 -6.98 3.51 -9.14
CA ASP A 87 -6.34 2.91 -7.97
C ASP A 87 -5.85 1.49 -8.26
N SER A 88 -6.70 0.66 -8.89
CA SER A 88 -6.34 -0.69 -9.30
C SER A 88 -5.20 -0.73 -10.33
N GLN A 89 -5.16 0.23 -11.26
CA GLN A 89 -4.06 0.35 -12.23
C GLN A 89 -2.75 0.71 -11.54
N VAL A 90 -2.77 1.69 -10.63
CA VAL A 90 -1.60 2.10 -9.84
C VAL A 90 -1.12 0.96 -8.95
N ALA A 91 -2.03 0.28 -8.26
CA ALA A 91 -1.67 -0.87 -7.42
C ALA A 91 -0.95 -1.97 -8.22
N ARG A 92 -1.43 -2.29 -9.41
CA ARG A 92 -0.78 -3.27 -10.28
C ARG A 92 0.62 -2.84 -10.71
N LEU A 93 0.81 -1.56 -11.07
CA LEU A 93 2.12 -1.03 -11.43
C LEU A 93 3.13 -1.13 -10.28
N LEU A 94 2.69 -0.91 -9.04
CA LEU A 94 3.54 -1.00 -7.86
C LEU A 94 3.84 -2.45 -7.43
N GLN A 95 2.92 -3.37 -7.70
CA GLN A 95 3.06 -4.79 -7.35
C GLN A 95 3.77 -5.62 -8.42
N THR A 96 3.98 -5.08 -9.62
CA THR A 96 4.61 -5.80 -10.72
C THR A 96 6.02 -5.28 -10.95
N PRO A 97 7.06 -6.13 -10.96
CA PRO A 97 8.42 -5.74 -11.33
C PRO A 97 8.41 -5.08 -12.71
N SER A 98 8.90 -3.86 -12.81
CA SER A 98 8.87 -3.08 -14.05
C SER A 98 9.84 -1.90 -13.98
N ALA A 99 10.22 -1.38 -15.14
CA ALA A 99 11.04 -0.17 -15.23
C ALA A 99 10.39 1.05 -14.56
N THR A 100 9.06 1.13 -14.50
CA THR A 100 8.32 2.15 -13.73
C THR A 100 8.63 2.05 -12.25
N ARG A 101 8.54 0.84 -11.69
CA ARG A 101 8.84 0.58 -10.29
C ARG A 101 10.30 0.85 -9.97
N ASP A 102 11.21 0.45 -10.86
CA ASP A 102 12.65 0.69 -10.69
C ASP A 102 12.96 2.19 -10.64
N ARG A 103 12.37 3.00 -11.52
CA ARG A 103 12.50 4.46 -11.49
C ARG A 103 11.95 5.08 -10.21
N LEU A 104 10.82 4.57 -9.68
CA LEU A 104 10.26 5.06 -8.42
C LEU A 104 11.15 4.74 -7.22
N ALA A 105 11.84 3.60 -7.27
CA ALA A 105 12.76 3.13 -6.23
C ALA A 105 14.20 3.64 -6.43
N GLU A 106 14.48 4.41 -7.47
CA GLU A 106 15.82 4.92 -7.76
C GLU A 106 16.37 5.72 -6.57
N GLY A 107 17.60 5.41 -6.19
CA GLY A 107 18.26 6.01 -5.03
C GLY A 107 17.91 5.39 -3.68
N GLN A 108 17.01 4.42 -3.61
CA GLN A 108 16.76 3.63 -2.39
C GLN A 108 17.82 2.53 -2.24
N TYR A 109 18.20 2.26 -0.98
CA TYR A 109 19.13 1.18 -0.66
C TYR A 109 18.39 -0.15 -0.56
N LEU A 110 18.29 -0.87 -1.66
CA LEU A 110 17.52 -2.12 -1.79
C LEU A 110 18.41 -3.39 -1.76
N THR A 111 19.62 -3.34 -1.16
CA THR A 111 20.46 -4.53 -1.09
C THR A 111 19.76 -5.66 -0.34
N ARG A 112 19.89 -6.88 -0.87
CA ARG A 112 19.37 -8.11 -0.24
C ARG A 112 20.33 -8.69 0.81
N GLU A 113 21.54 -8.13 0.90
CA GLU A 113 22.57 -8.54 1.84
C GLU A 113 22.40 -7.86 3.20
N GLY A 114 22.94 -8.49 4.26
CA GLY A 114 23.02 -7.87 5.59
C GLY A 114 21.70 -7.69 6.33
N GLY A 115 20.62 -8.35 5.93
CA GLY A 115 19.32 -8.26 6.64
C GLY A 115 18.58 -6.94 6.44
N ASN A 116 18.91 -6.19 5.37
CA ASN A 116 18.21 -4.95 5.04
C ASN A 116 16.69 -5.19 4.86
N PRO A 117 15.81 -4.53 5.64
CA PRO A 117 14.36 -4.74 5.58
C PRO A 117 13.76 -4.49 4.18
N PHE A 118 14.25 -3.47 3.47
CA PHE A 118 13.77 -3.17 2.10
C PHE A 118 14.17 -4.24 1.10
N GLY A 119 15.40 -4.76 1.21
CA GLY A 119 15.85 -5.87 0.37
C GLY A 119 15.09 -7.17 0.63
N LEU A 120 14.72 -7.43 1.90
CA LEU A 120 13.86 -8.56 2.27
C LEU A 120 12.46 -8.42 1.70
N LEU A 121 11.89 -7.21 1.72
CA LEU A 121 10.58 -6.92 1.12
C LEU A 121 10.58 -7.18 -0.39
N GLU A 122 11.63 -6.74 -1.10
CA GLU A 122 11.80 -6.99 -2.54
C GLU A 122 11.95 -8.49 -2.84
N GLN A 123 12.72 -9.20 -2.03
CA GLN A 123 12.86 -10.64 -2.18
C GLN A 123 11.55 -11.37 -1.96
N ALA A 124 10.78 -10.99 -0.93
CA ALA A 124 9.49 -11.58 -0.65
C ALA A 124 8.49 -11.34 -1.80
N LEU A 125 8.53 -10.17 -2.42
CA LEU A 125 7.70 -9.89 -3.61
C LEU A 125 8.06 -10.84 -4.76
N ASP A 126 9.34 -11.00 -5.08
CA ASP A 126 9.79 -11.90 -6.15
C ASP A 126 9.40 -13.36 -5.88
N ASP A 127 9.60 -13.82 -4.64
CA ASP A 127 9.24 -15.19 -4.23
C ASP A 127 7.73 -15.42 -4.35
N VAL A 128 6.90 -14.49 -3.89
CA VAL A 128 5.43 -14.59 -3.98
C VAL A 128 4.95 -14.55 -5.43
N LEU A 129 5.49 -13.67 -6.27
CA LEU A 129 5.11 -13.60 -7.69
C LEU A 129 5.50 -14.88 -8.44
N THR A 130 6.64 -15.49 -8.08
CA THR A 130 7.07 -16.78 -8.65
C THR A 130 6.16 -17.93 -8.22
N ALA A 131 5.67 -17.90 -6.99
CA ALA A 131 4.81 -18.93 -6.41
C ALA A 131 3.33 -18.78 -6.84
N GLU A 132 2.86 -17.59 -7.21
CA GLU A 132 1.45 -17.30 -7.52
C GLU A 132 0.84 -18.21 -8.59
N PRO A 133 1.49 -18.50 -9.74
CA PRO A 133 0.96 -19.43 -10.74
C PRO A 133 0.78 -20.86 -10.22
N LEU A 134 1.68 -21.30 -9.32
CA LEU A 134 1.59 -22.64 -8.70
C LEU A 134 0.43 -22.68 -7.71
N PHE A 135 0.28 -21.64 -6.89
CA PHE A 135 -0.85 -21.48 -6.00
C PHE A 135 -2.18 -21.56 -6.77
N ASP A 136 -2.31 -20.82 -7.86
CA ASP A 136 -3.51 -20.85 -8.71
C ASP A 136 -3.78 -22.22 -9.31
N LYS A 137 -2.73 -22.94 -9.74
CA LYS A 137 -2.81 -24.28 -10.28
C LYS A 137 -3.41 -25.26 -9.27
N VAL A 138 -2.93 -25.23 -8.02
CA VAL A 138 -3.44 -26.08 -6.93
C VAL A 138 -4.87 -25.70 -6.55
N CYS A 139 -5.16 -24.42 -6.35
CA CYS A 139 -6.51 -23.95 -6.01
C CYS A 139 -7.55 -24.35 -7.05
N LYS A 140 -7.21 -24.30 -8.35
CA LYS A 140 -8.09 -24.78 -9.43
C LYS A 140 -8.33 -26.27 -9.35
N ALA A 141 -7.31 -27.06 -9.05
CA ALA A 141 -7.43 -28.51 -8.91
C ALA A 141 -8.30 -28.91 -7.70
N GLU A 142 -8.23 -28.18 -6.62
CA GLU A 142 -9.09 -28.38 -5.44
C GLU A 142 -10.52 -27.85 -5.62
N GLY A 143 -10.82 -27.10 -6.70
CA GLY A 143 -12.12 -26.45 -6.88
C GLY A 143 -12.40 -25.34 -5.88
N ARG A 144 -11.39 -24.82 -5.21
CA ARG A 144 -11.51 -23.74 -4.22
C ARG A 144 -11.33 -22.36 -4.87
N LYS A 145 -12.14 -21.39 -4.43
CA LYS A 145 -11.80 -19.98 -4.62
C LYS A 145 -10.56 -19.68 -3.77
N ARG A 146 -9.65 -18.85 -4.27
CA ARG A 146 -8.42 -18.43 -3.56
C ARG A 146 -8.71 -18.23 -2.06
N PRO A 147 -8.26 -19.10 -1.16
CA PRO A 147 -8.40 -18.88 0.27
C PRO A 147 -7.40 -17.79 0.69
N PHE A 148 -7.74 -16.99 1.69
CA PHE A 148 -6.76 -16.21 2.45
C PHE A 148 -5.94 -17.17 3.33
N THR A 149 -5.18 -18.09 2.72
CA THR A 149 -4.61 -19.22 3.44
C THR A 149 -3.11 -19.27 3.22
N GLN A 150 -2.48 -19.86 4.17
CA GLN A 150 -1.07 -20.18 4.23
C GLN A 150 -0.65 -20.97 2.99
N LEU A 151 0.37 -20.50 2.30
CA LEU A 151 0.89 -21.13 1.08
C LEU A 151 1.45 -22.55 1.34
N ASP A 152 1.94 -22.81 2.56
CA ASP A 152 2.41 -24.13 2.99
C ASP A 152 1.31 -25.18 2.91
N LYS A 153 0.10 -24.89 3.42
CA LYS A 153 -1.05 -25.80 3.31
C LYS A 153 -1.46 -26.09 1.88
N VAL A 154 -1.29 -25.09 1.00
CA VAL A 154 -1.55 -25.26 -0.43
C VAL A 154 -0.47 -26.13 -1.09
N ALA A 155 0.79 -26.00 -0.67
CA ALA A 155 1.87 -26.85 -1.11
C ALA A 155 1.62 -28.33 -0.78
N ASP A 156 1.25 -28.62 0.48
CA ASP A 156 0.95 -29.97 0.94
C ASP A 156 -0.23 -30.58 0.20
N ALA A 157 -1.31 -29.81 -0.02
CA ALA A 157 -2.47 -30.24 -0.77
C ALA A 157 -2.12 -30.52 -2.26
N GLY A 158 -1.30 -29.68 -2.86
CA GLY A 158 -0.86 -29.82 -4.22
C GLY A 158 0.00 -31.06 -4.45
N LEU A 159 0.87 -31.41 -3.51
CA LEU A 159 1.63 -32.68 -3.49
C LEU A 159 0.70 -33.89 -3.34
N ALA A 160 -0.24 -33.84 -2.40
CA ALA A 160 -1.18 -34.91 -2.17
C ALA A 160 -2.07 -35.21 -3.38
N LEU A 161 -2.43 -34.17 -4.14
CA LEU A 161 -3.20 -34.29 -5.40
C LEU A 161 -2.33 -34.64 -6.62
N GLY A 162 -1.00 -34.65 -6.47
CA GLY A 162 -0.08 -34.88 -7.59
C GLY A 162 -0.11 -33.77 -8.67
N VAL A 163 -0.59 -32.58 -8.30
CA VAL A 163 -0.70 -31.43 -9.22
C VAL A 163 0.60 -30.68 -9.36
N ILE A 164 1.41 -30.67 -8.30
CA ILE A 164 2.74 -30.07 -8.24
C ILE A 164 3.77 -31.13 -7.80
N ASN A 165 5.02 -30.92 -8.20
CA ASN A 165 6.15 -31.74 -7.77
C ASN A 165 6.82 -31.14 -6.50
N GLN A 166 7.80 -31.85 -5.93
CA GLN A 166 8.48 -31.41 -4.70
C GLN A 166 9.17 -30.07 -4.88
N THR A 167 9.83 -29.82 -6.03
CA THR A 167 10.50 -28.54 -6.30
C THR A 167 9.51 -27.37 -6.35
N GLU A 168 8.33 -27.59 -6.93
CA GLU A 168 7.26 -26.59 -6.99
C GLU A 168 6.67 -26.34 -5.57
N ALA A 169 6.56 -27.37 -4.74
CA ALA A 169 6.14 -27.23 -3.35
C ALA A 169 7.17 -26.44 -2.52
N ASP A 170 8.46 -26.72 -2.72
CA ASP A 170 9.54 -25.97 -2.05
C ASP A 170 9.53 -24.48 -2.42
N LEU A 171 9.12 -24.12 -3.65
CA LEU A 171 8.91 -22.71 -4.02
C LEU A 171 7.76 -22.07 -3.24
N LEU A 172 6.64 -22.79 -3.06
CA LEU A 172 5.51 -22.29 -2.25
C LEU A 172 5.90 -22.13 -0.78
N HIS A 173 6.63 -23.08 -0.20
CA HIS A 173 7.14 -22.98 1.18
C HIS A 173 8.09 -21.79 1.35
N ARG A 174 9.04 -21.61 0.42
CA ARG A 174 9.95 -20.46 0.45
C ARG A 174 9.21 -19.14 0.35
N ALA A 175 8.19 -19.05 -0.52
CA ALA A 175 7.38 -17.83 -0.65
C ALA A 175 6.61 -17.52 0.64
N GLU A 176 6.08 -18.55 1.34
CA GLU A 176 5.42 -18.35 2.62
C GLU A 176 6.39 -17.91 3.71
N GLU A 177 7.57 -18.51 3.79
CA GLU A 177 8.60 -18.09 4.73
C GLU A 177 9.03 -16.64 4.50
N SER A 178 9.32 -16.27 3.23
CA SER A 178 9.67 -14.90 2.86
C SER A 178 8.56 -13.92 3.21
N ARG A 179 7.30 -14.28 2.93
CA ARG A 179 6.12 -13.48 3.25
C ARG A 179 5.98 -13.27 4.75
N LEU A 180 6.01 -14.35 5.53
CA LEU A 180 5.89 -14.29 6.99
C LEU A 180 7.02 -13.49 7.62
N ARG A 181 8.26 -13.68 7.17
CA ARG A 181 9.41 -12.90 7.63
C ARG A 181 9.24 -11.40 7.41
N THR A 182 8.49 -11.01 6.37
CA THR A 182 8.27 -9.61 6.01
C THR A 182 7.11 -8.99 6.77
N ILE A 183 6.01 -9.75 6.99
CA ILE A 183 4.78 -9.22 7.59
C ILE A 183 4.68 -9.44 9.11
N ASN A 184 5.42 -10.42 9.65
CA ASN A 184 5.43 -10.63 11.08
C ASN A 184 6.13 -9.47 11.76
N VAL A 185 5.44 -8.89 12.71
CA VAL A 185 6.00 -7.94 13.69
C VAL A 185 6.45 -8.71 14.91
N ASP A 186 7.18 -8.04 15.79
CA ASP A 186 7.59 -8.63 17.07
C ASP A 186 6.38 -9.25 17.78
N ASP A 187 6.47 -10.55 18.02
CA ASP A 187 5.46 -11.32 18.76
C ASP A 187 6.01 -11.57 20.16
N PHE A 188 5.45 -10.87 21.14
CA PHE A 188 5.82 -11.01 22.53
C PHE A 188 4.79 -11.91 23.23
N ASP A 189 5.28 -12.89 23.99
CA ASP A 189 4.40 -13.62 24.89
C ASP A 189 3.70 -12.62 25.81
N PRO A 190 2.37 -12.70 25.98
CA PRO A 190 1.63 -11.83 26.90
C PRO A 190 2.25 -11.73 28.28
N ILE A 191 2.89 -12.81 28.76
CA ILE A 191 3.60 -12.83 30.05
C ILE A 191 4.83 -11.91 30.07
N ASP A 192 5.46 -11.69 28.92
CA ASP A 192 6.64 -10.80 28.82
C ASP A 192 6.26 -9.32 28.89
N LEU A 193 5.01 -8.99 28.60
CA LEU A 193 4.46 -7.63 28.67
C LEU A 193 3.94 -7.27 30.06
N VAL A 194 3.85 -8.21 30.98
CA VAL A 194 3.32 -7.98 32.32
C VAL A 194 4.45 -7.65 33.29
N ALA A 195 4.36 -6.49 33.94
CA ALA A 195 5.35 -6.02 34.92
C ALA A 195 5.53 -6.98 36.12
N ASN A 196 4.53 -7.83 36.43
CA ASN A 196 4.58 -8.81 37.51
C ASN A 196 4.16 -10.19 37.00
N LYS A 197 5.12 -10.92 36.43
CA LYS A 197 4.95 -12.26 35.87
C LYS A 197 4.32 -13.25 36.87
N ALA A 198 4.68 -13.20 38.16
CA ALA A 198 4.19 -14.11 39.17
C ALA A 198 2.67 -14.00 39.43
N LEU A 199 2.11 -12.80 39.36
CA LEU A 199 0.66 -12.57 39.48
C LEU A 199 -0.10 -13.07 38.24
N PHE A 200 0.48 -12.96 37.07
CA PHE A 200 -0.14 -13.46 35.86
C PHE A 200 -0.18 -14.97 35.79
N GLU A 201 0.92 -15.63 36.16
CA GLU A 201 1.02 -17.10 36.26
C GLU A 201 0.04 -17.67 37.29
N ALA A 202 -0.06 -17.05 38.48
CA ALA A 202 -1.03 -17.44 39.48
C ALA A 202 -2.49 -17.30 39.01
N SER A 203 -2.80 -16.26 38.22
CA SER A 203 -4.12 -16.02 37.63
C SER A 203 -4.47 -17.02 36.53
N ALA A 204 -3.49 -17.44 35.73
CA ALA A 204 -3.68 -18.44 34.67
C ALA A 204 -3.98 -19.83 35.24
N TYR A 205 -3.35 -20.19 36.38
CA TYR A 205 -3.61 -21.47 37.09
C TYR A 205 -5.05 -21.57 37.61
N HIS A 206 -5.66 -20.47 38.06
CA HIS A 206 -7.05 -20.43 38.52
C HIS A 206 -8.11 -20.47 37.41
N ARG A 207 -7.75 -20.26 36.15
CA ARG A 207 -8.68 -20.37 35.01
C ARG A 207 -8.66 -21.73 34.33
N ALA A 208 -7.68 -22.57 34.66
CA ALA A 208 -7.52 -23.92 34.11
C ALA A 208 -7.99 -25.04 35.07
N ALA A 209 -8.44 -24.70 36.28
CA ALA A 209 -9.06 -25.54 37.24
C ALA A 209 -10.59 -25.29 37.33
#